data_a94f65a54f314c50636557a97c904fcd
#
_entry.id   a94f65a54f314c50636557a97c904fcd
#
_cell.length_a   1.000
_cell.length_b   1.000
_cell.length_c   1.000
_cell.angle_alpha   90.00
_cell.angle_beta   90.00
_cell.angle_gamma   90.00
#
_symmetry.space_group_name_H-M   'P 1'
#
loop_
_entity.id
_entity.type
_entity.pdbx_description
1 polymer ?
#
loop_
_entity_poly.entity_id
_entity_poly.type
_entity_poly.pdbx_seq_one_letter_code
_entity_poly.pdbx_strand_id
1 'polypeptide(L)'
;MKRMVSIITLAAVLLGILLAGPVAAAENGNLDLKEALEIAKIAFDFDTANHDFSSSYSETKFGRKLWYLNWNSNDGRGSSMSVTVDAATGEIINMYQWKNMPQPLNRIPKHTREEALEVAEALAGRLHPDKFKDTELMNEYWDNIYRSYYSSDSYNFNFIRKIKGIDFQDNMIQVQVDKNTLEVRSFNLDWDTVIPIPDSAKAISADAAKKIFEEKLGIELAYQMIYPNNSRDSKLILVYNQKNANHRIDAITGEIMTQPYYGLMEKSAMGGGDAGAAGVAITPEEQKVIDDSSKYISKEKALESFTKLVPVDSRYKMDNSSLYGGYNNENAAWSFSWSYNDSANNTYSYIYGTVDAVTGEVKSFSISNSENEYKAGRAQKYTKEQCREIAEKFLKEIQPDKFSTSEYRELYFEIYADPQNVPSYNMNYIRKENGISVPFNNLSVVVNTYTGEITNFSMNWQDLDFPDTAGVISLEDAYKLLYAKHDLMLKYIRIYNYNRFEDNTEIKLAYMPDNYYGMIDAKSGQFIDYSGRPVREFNEVSFTDIEGHKFENDIKLLVELGIIDSAENKFNPDTKITQKEFVKLLMKATQPDYYPIPYAASDSSEYDRY
;
A
#
# COMPACT_ATOMS: atom_id res chain seq x y z
N MET A 1 -16.67 40.16 12.25
CA MET A 1 -16.58 39.48 13.53
C MET A 1 -16.08 38.03 13.39
N LYS A 2 -16.59 37.18 12.48
CA LYS A 2 -16.08 35.80 12.26
C LYS A 2 -14.63 35.76 11.72
N ARG A 3 -14.21 36.66 10.82
CA ARG A 3 -12.81 36.78 10.37
C ARG A 3 -11.82 37.16 11.48
N MET A 4 -12.24 37.99 12.44
CA MET A 4 -11.42 38.30 13.62
C MET A 4 -11.26 37.10 14.57
N VAL A 5 -12.25 36.22 14.65
CA VAL A 5 -12.18 35.04 15.52
C VAL A 5 -11.27 33.98 14.87
N SER A 6 -11.33 33.72 13.55
CA SER A 6 -10.40 32.80 12.86
C SER A 6 -8.96 33.29 12.90
N ILE A 7 -8.73 34.60 12.68
CA ILE A 7 -7.39 35.19 12.76
C ILE A 7 -6.88 35.18 14.22
N ILE A 8 -7.77 35.37 15.21
CA ILE A 8 -7.40 35.31 16.62
C ILE A 8 -7.12 33.87 17.06
N THR A 9 -7.83 32.87 16.53
CA THR A 9 -7.58 31.46 16.84
C THR A 9 -6.29 30.98 16.16
N LEU A 10 -6.04 31.36 14.92
CA LEU A 10 -4.77 31.11 14.22
C LEU A 10 -3.61 31.85 14.88
N ALA A 11 -3.82 33.13 15.29
CA ALA A 11 -2.82 33.91 16.02
C ALA A 11 -2.57 33.37 17.44
N ALA A 12 -3.57 32.78 18.12
CA ALA A 12 -3.39 32.16 19.43
C ALA A 12 -2.63 30.81 19.31
N VAL A 13 -2.91 30.01 18.29
CA VAL A 13 -2.13 28.80 17.96
C VAL A 13 -0.71 29.19 17.57
N LEU A 14 -0.54 30.22 16.74
CA LEU A 14 0.79 30.73 16.33
C LEU A 14 1.53 31.44 17.50
N LEU A 15 0.86 32.09 18.43
CA LEU A 15 1.51 32.71 19.59
C LEU A 15 1.98 31.69 20.62
N GLY A 16 1.24 30.58 20.80
CA GLY A 16 1.70 29.46 21.62
C GLY A 16 2.94 28.76 20.99
N ILE A 17 3.05 28.84 19.68
CA ILE A 17 4.15 28.28 18.88
C ILE A 17 5.44 29.14 18.97
N LEU A 18 5.34 30.45 19.15
CA LEU A 18 6.47 31.40 19.07
C LEU A 18 7.37 31.47 20.34
N LEU A 19 7.02 30.80 21.44
CA LEU A 19 7.76 30.92 22.70
C LEU A 19 8.72 29.77 23.04
N ALA A 20 8.76 28.70 22.25
CA ALA A 20 9.69 27.60 22.49
C ALA A 20 10.86 27.69 21.49
N GLY A 21 11.97 28.27 21.93
CA GLY A 21 13.24 28.17 21.21
C GLY A 21 13.73 26.72 21.16
N PRO A 22 14.74 26.41 20.33
CA PRO A 22 15.34 25.09 20.30
C PRO A 22 15.83 24.71 21.69
N VAL A 23 15.41 23.53 22.19
CA VAL A 23 15.88 23.01 23.47
C VAL A 23 17.36 22.66 23.29
N ALA A 24 18.21 23.26 24.10
CA ALA A 24 19.65 23.03 24.06
C ALA A 24 19.94 21.56 24.41
N ALA A 25 20.80 20.92 23.62
CA ALA A 25 21.29 19.58 23.91
C ALA A 25 22.00 19.55 25.27
N ALA A 26 21.82 18.49 26.06
CA ALA A 26 22.48 18.29 27.33
C ALA A 26 24.00 18.27 27.17
N GLU A 27 24.70 19.08 27.91
CA GLU A 27 26.16 19.28 27.74
C GLU A 27 27.02 18.07 28.14
N ASN A 28 26.56 17.09 28.89
CA ASN A 28 27.37 15.91 29.25
C ASN A 28 26.52 14.74 29.82
N GLY A 29 25.69 14.11 29.03
CA GLY A 29 25.00 12.89 29.45
C GLY A 29 23.66 12.69 28.74
N ASN A 30 23.06 11.51 28.85
CA ASN A 30 21.71 11.30 28.37
C ASN A 30 20.72 12.06 29.27
N LEU A 31 19.68 12.63 28.66
CA LEU A 31 18.56 13.26 29.37
C LEU A 31 17.90 12.28 30.35
N ASP A 32 17.59 12.75 31.54
CA ASP A 32 16.77 12.00 32.47
C ASP A 32 15.27 12.06 32.11
N LEU A 33 14.45 11.30 32.82
CA LEU A 33 13.00 11.28 32.57
C LEU A 33 12.33 12.64 32.74
N LYS A 34 12.79 13.44 33.72
CA LYS A 34 12.23 14.76 33.99
C LYS A 34 12.51 15.72 32.85
N GLU A 35 13.74 15.74 32.37
CA GLU A 35 14.16 16.57 31.23
C GLU A 35 13.42 16.17 29.96
N ALA A 36 13.29 14.87 29.67
CA ALA A 36 12.52 14.38 28.52
C ALA A 36 11.04 14.74 28.62
N LEU A 37 10.46 14.71 29.83
CA LEU A 37 9.08 15.11 30.07
C LEU A 37 8.86 16.61 29.87
N GLU A 38 9.79 17.45 30.33
CA GLU A 38 9.75 18.89 30.13
C GLU A 38 9.81 19.24 28.64
N ILE A 39 10.71 18.60 27.88
CA ILE A 39 10.81 18.73 26.42
C ILE A 39 9.48 18.38 25.75
N ALA A 40 8.89 17.24 26.06
CA ALA A 40 7.64 16.82 25.47
C ALA A 40 6.48 17.79 25.76
N LYS A 41 6.38 18.31 26.99
CA LYS A 41 5.35 19.29 27.39
C LYS A 41 5.55 20.66 26.75
N ILE A 42 6.78 21.08 26.53
CA ILE A 42 7.08 22.33 25.79
C ILE A 42 6.77 22.15 24.30
N ALA A 43 7.05 20.96 23.75
CA ALA A 43 6.81 20.68 22.35
C ALA A 43 5.33 20.64 21.99
N PHE A 44 4.49 20.10 22.88
CA PHE A 44 3.07 19.89 22.62
C PHE A 44 2.22 20.36 23.81
N ASP A 45 1.29 21.27 23.52
CA ASP A 45 0.29 21.72 24.50
C ASP A 45 -0.82 20.64 24.61
N PHE A 46 -0.68 19.78 25.61
CA PHE A 46 -1.61 18.70 25.87
C PHE A 46 -2.11 18.75 27.31
N ASP A 47 -3.44 18.73 27.47
CA ASP A 47 -4.04 18.66 28.81
C ASP A 47 -3.81 17.26 29.40
N THR A 48 -2.96 17.19 30.40
CA THR A 48 -2.65 15.95 31.14
C THR A 48 -3.56 15.69 32.33
N ALA A 49 -4.53 16.58 32.63
CA ALA A 49 -5.51 16.34 33.69
C ALA A 49 -6.34 15.08 33.33
N ASN A 50 -6.58 14.24 34.32
CA ASN A 50 -7.30 12.97 34.18
C ASN A 50 -6.65 11.96 33.22
N HIS A 51 -5.32 11.99 33.09
CA HIS A 51 -4.55 11.00 32.37
C HIS A 51 -3.56 10.29 33.29
N ASP A 52 -3.52 8.97 33.21
CA ASP A 52 -2.47 8.18 33.79
C ASP A 52 -1.20 8.32 32.96
N PHE A 53 -0.08 8.50 33.61
CA PHE A 53 1.22 8.64 32.97
C PHE A 53 2.05 7.36 33.14
N SER A 54 2.67 6.92 32.04
CA SER A 54 3.68 5.88 32.05
C SER A 54 4.86 6.25 31.17
N SER A 55 6.03 5.74 31.51
CA SER A 55 7.23 5.97 30.73
C SER A 55 8.07 4.71 30.63
N SER A 56 8.83 4.59 29.54
CA SER A 56 9.86 3.58 29.38
C SER A 56 11.08 4.14 28.66
N TYR A 57 12.22 3.54 28.91
CA TYR A 57 13.49 3.87 28.28
C TYR A 57 14.01 2.65 27.52
N SER A 58 14.51 2.86 26.31
CA SER A 58 15.06 1.80 25.49
C SER A 58 16.30 2.28 24.76
N GLU A 59 17.29 1.43 24.68
CA GLU A 59 18.42 1.61 23.77
C GLU A 59 18.23 0.67 22.58
N THR A 60 18.14 1.28 21.38
CA THR A 60 18.02 0.51 20.15
C THR A 60 19.35 -0.18 19.85
N LYS A 61 19.31 -1.23 19.05
CA LYS A 61 20.52 -1.95 18.62
C LYS A 61 21.53 -1.08 17.86
N PHE A 62 21.11 0.07 17.33
CA PHE A 62 21.99 1.09 16.72
C PHE A 62 22.53 2.09 17.75
N GLY A 63 22.36 1.84 19.05
CA GLY A 63 22.82 2.70 20.11
C GLY A 63 22.00 3.97 20.33
N ARG A 64 20.86 4.13 19.65
CA ARG A 64 19.97 5.25 19.87
C ARG A 64 19.20 5.03 21.16
N LYS A 65 19.18 6.02 22.00
CA LYS A 65 18.56 5.97 23.34
C LYS A 65 17.28 6.79 23.33
N LEU A 66 16.16 6.17 23.68
CA LEU A 66 14.85 6.76 23.52
C LEU A 66 14.04 6.70 24.81
N TRP A 67 13.43 7.83 25.19
CA TRP A 67 12.36 7.92 26.16
C TRP A 67 11.01 7.80 25.46
N TYR A 68 10.16 6.90 25.91
CA TYR A 68 8.75 6.77 25.50
C TYR A 68 7.88 7.28 26.63
N LEU A 69 7.09 8.32 26.38
CA LEU A 69 6.24 9.00 27.33
C LEU A 69 4.79 8.81 26.91
N ASN A 70 3.94 8.26 27.77
CA ASN A 70 2.57 7.92 27.42
C ASN A 70 1.59 8.48 28.46
N TRP A 71 0.52 9.09 27.98
CA TRP A 71 -0.62 9.56 28.77
C TRP A 71 -1.88 8.91 28.24
N ASN A 72 -2.63 8.24 29.11
CA ASN A 72 -3.87 7.57 28.77
C ASN A 72 -4.99 8.08 29.67
N SER A 73 -6.11 8.50 29.10
CA SER A 73 -7.24 9.01 29.86
C SER A 73 -7.83 7.95 30.79
N ASN A 74 -8.13 8.32 32.01
CA ASN A 74 -8.73 7.47 33.04
C ASN A 74 -10.22 7.78 33.28
N ASP A 75 -10.82 8.70 32.49
CA ASP A 75 -12.19 9.17 32.63
C ASP A 75 -13.21 8.42 31.76
N GLY A 76 -12.81 7.37 31.07
CA GLY A 76 -13.65 6.59 30.17
C GLY A 76 -14.01 7.28 28.86
N ARG A 77 -13.57 8.51 28.62
CA ARG A 77 -13.81 9.25 27.37
C ARG A 77 -12.88 8.81 26.24
N GLY A 78 -11.79 8.15 26.58
CA GLY A 78 -10.79 7.64 25.67
C GLY A 78 -10.04 8.77 24.95
N SER A 79 -8.88 9.10 25.48
CA SER A 79 -7.86 9.88 24.78
C SER A 79 -6.49 9.37 25.19
N SER A 80 -5.53 9.47 24.30
CA SER A 80 -4.16 9.12 24.60
C SER A 80 -3.20 10.03 23.86
N MET A 81 -2.03 10.21 24.45
CA MET A 81 -0.90 10.86 23.80
C MET A 81 0.35 10.06 24.07
N SER A 82 1.18 9.90 23.07
CA SER A 82 2.53 9.35 23.20
C SER A 82 3.54 10.30 22.59
N VAL A 83 4.69 10.45 23.24
CA VAL A 83 5.82 11.22 22.73
C VAL A 83 7.09 10.39 22.90
N THR A 84 7.90 10.33 21.84
CA THR A 84 9.23 9.73 21.90
C THR A 84 10.29 10.80 21.80
N VAL A 85 11.19 10.82 22.78
CA VAL A 85 12.29 11.79 22.85
C VAL A 85 13.62 11.05 22.77
N ASP A 86 14.53 11.51 21.92
CA ASP A 86 15.90 11.02 21.88
C ASP A 86 16.65 11.51 23.14
N ALA A 87 17.09 10.57 23.96
CA ALA A 87 17.73 10.88 25.23
C ALA A 87 19.12 11.51 25.12
N ALA A 88 19.78 11.35 23.95
CA ALA A 88 21.09 11.92 23.72
C ALA A 88 21.03 13.36 23.19
N THR A 89 19.98 13.67 22.41
CA THR A 89 19.90 14.96 21.69
C THR A 89 18.74 15.84 22.17
N GLY A 90 17.74 15.30 22.83
CA GLY A 90 16.50 15.99 23.16
C GLY A 90 15.54 16.15 21.98
N GLU A 91 15.84 15.56 20.84
CA GLU A 91 14.98 15.63 19.67
C GLU A 91 13.66 14.88 19.88
N ILE A 92 12.56 15.50 19.48
CA ILE A 92 11.26 14.82 19.35
C ILE A 92 11.32 13.92 18.11
N ILE A 93 11.15 12.62 18.30
CA ILE A 93 11.18 11.63 17.23
C ILE A 93 9.79 11.29 16.73
N ASN A 94 8.86 11.14 17.67
CA ASN A 94 7.49 10.81 17.34
C ASN A 94 6.54 11.47 18.34
N MET A 95 5.37 11.84 17.88
CA MET A 95 4.21 12.15 18.69
C MET A 95 2.97 11.57 18.03
N TYR A 96 2.12 10.97 18.83
CA TYR A 96 0.81 10.51 18.39
C TYR A 96 -0.23 10.90 19.43
N GLN A 97 -1.33 11.49 18.97
CA GLN A 97 -2.48 11.86 19.80
C GLN A 97 -3.74 11.23 19.23
N TRP A 98 -4.46 10.52 20.09
CA TRP A 98 -5.78 10.00 19.79
C TRP A 98 -6.82 10.56 20.75
N LYS A 99 -7.94 10.98 20.21
CA LYS A 99 -9.11 11.43 20.98
C LYS A 99 -10.34 10.74 20.43
N ASN A 100 -11.15 10.14 21.31
CA ASN A 100 -12.45 9.61 20.92
C ASN A 100 -13.38 10.78 20.64
N MET A 101 -13.53 11.14 19.38
CA MET A 101 -14.42 12.19 18.93
C MET A 101 -15.67 11.57 18.30
N PRO A 102 -16.87 12.11 18.57
CA PRO A 102 -18.05 11.70 17.82
C PRO A 102 -17.75 11.89 16.32
N GLN A 103 -18.02 10.87 15.52
CA GLN A 103 -17.90 11.00 14.07
C GLN A 103 -18.80 12.15 13.60
N PRO A 104 -18.28 13.14 12.88
CA PRO A 104 -19.09 14.23 12.38
C PRO A 104 -20.16 13.66 11.43
N LEU A 105 -21.40 14.10 11.59
CA LEU A 105 -22.50 13.79 10.67
C LEU A 105 -22.21 14.28 9.24
N ASN A 106 -21.28 15.20 9.11
CA ASN A 106 -20.85 15.83 7.87
C ASN A 106 -19.37 15.49 7.63
N ARG A 107 -19.08 14.89 6.46
CA ARG A 107 -17.73 14.53 6.06
C ARG A 107 -16.94 15.67 5.42
N ILE A 108 -17.57 16.82 5.19
CA ILE A 108 -16.89 18.00 4.66
C ILE A 108 -16.01 18.58 5.77
N PRO A 109 -14.69 18.69 5.54
CA PRO A 109 -13.78 19.32 6.49
C PRO A 109 -14.19 20.76 6.84
N LYS A 110 -13.80 21.25 8.00
CA LYS A 110 -13.98 22.66 8.38
C LYS A 110 -12.84 23.54 7.91
N HIS A 111 -11.70 22.94 7.65
CA HIS A 111 -10.47 23.62 7.26
C HIS A 111 -9.91 23.04 5.96
N THR A 112 -9.31 23.92 5.16
CA THR A 112 -8.67 23.55 3.91
C THR A 112 -7.33 22.84 4.16
N ARG A 113 -6.81 22.15 3.13
CA ARG A 113 -5.48 21.54 3.18
C ARG A 113 -4.38 22.61 3.35
N GLU A 114 -4.56 23.80 2.74
CA GLU A 114 -3.64 24.94 2.87
C GLU A 114 -3.53 25.42 4.31
N GLU A 115 -4.68 25.63 5.00
CA GLU A 115 -4.69 26.01 6.44
C GLU A 115 -4.00 24.94 7.32
N ALA A 116 -4.19 23.67 7.01
CA ALA A 116 -3.56 22.57 7.73
C ALA A 116 -2.04 22.45 7.42
N LEU A 117 -1.63 22.75 6.18
CA LEU A 117 -0.22 22.79 5.78
C LEU A 117 0.55 23.86 6.57
N GLU A 118 0.00 25.07 6.74
CA GLU A 118 0.62 26.11 7.56
C GLU A 118 0.91 25.62 8.99
N VAL A 119 0.00 24.85 9.59
CA VAL A 119 0.20 24.25 10.92
C VAL A 119 1.33 23.21 10.89
N ALA A 120 1.36 22.36 9.85
CA ALA A 120 2.37 21.32 9.71
C ALA A 120 3.78 21.90 9.52
N GLU A 121 3.93 22.92 8.65
CA GLU A 121 5.19 23.63 8.41
C GLU A 121 5.69 24.35 9.65
N ALA A 122 4.80 25.05 10.36
CA ALA A 122 5.13 25.75 11.60
C ALA A 122 5.64 24.76 12.66
N LEU A 123 5.01 23.59 12.80
CA LEU A 123 5.44 22.57 13.75
C LEU A 123 6.81 21.97 13.35
N ALA A 124 6.96 21.53 12.10
CA ALA A 124 8.19 20.93 11.60
C ALA A 124 9.39 21.89 11.72
N GLY A 125 9.19 23.15 11.31
CA GLY A 125 10.21 24.20 11.42
C GLY A 125 10.58 24.56 12.85
N ARG A 126 9.63 24.48 13.80
CA ARG A 126 9.87 24.72 15.23
C ARG A 126 10.63 23.56 15.90
N LEU A 127 10.20 22.32 15.64
CA LEU A 127 10.80 21.15 16.29
C LEU A 127 12.19 20.80 15.71
N HIS A 128 12.36 20.94 14.41
CA HIS A 128 13.58 20.53 13.70
C HIS A 128 14.01 21.55 12.64
N PRO A 129 14.35 22.80 13.01
CA PRO A 129 14.63 23.87 12.05
C PRO A 129 15.79 23.52 11.09
N ASP A 130 16.81 22.81 11.58
CA ASP A 130 17.97 22.42 10.78
C ASP A 130 17.68 21.27 9.81
N LYS A 131 16.73 20.41 10.15
CA LYS A 131 16.31 19.31 9.26
C LYS A 131 15.27 19.81 8.27
N PHE A 132 14.28 20.58 8.73
CA PHE A 132 13.17 21.07 7.92
C PHE A 132 13.63 21.92 6.72
N LYS A 133 14.66 22.75 6.86
CA LYS A 133 15.22 23.52 5.73
C LYS A 133 15.79 22.66 4.59
N ASP A 134 16.16 21.40 4.91
CA ASP A 134 16.69 20.44 3.95
C ASP A 134 15.58 19.51 3.42
N THR A 135 14.33 19.88 3.57
CA THR A 135 13.18 19.10 3.07
C THR A 135 12.39 19.85 2.01
N GLU A 136 11.60 19.10 1.27
CA GLU A 136 10.59 19.61 0.35
C GLU A 136 9.30 18.84 0.56
N LEU A 137 8.15 19.55 0.49
CA LEU A 137 6.84 18.92 0.58
C LEU A 137 6.66 17.95 -0.60
N MET A 138 6.34 16.71 -0.29
CA MET A 138 6.07 15.70 -1.31
C MET A 138 4.82 16.09 -2.10
N ASN A 139 4.94 16.13 -3.43
CA ASN A 139 3.80 16.24 -4.31
C ASN A 139 3.01 14.93 -4.25
N GLU A 140 1.82 15.00 -3.71
CA GLU A 140 0.89 13.87 -3.68
C GLU A 140 -0.02 13.93 -4.90
N TYR A 141 -0.32 12.77 -5.49
CA TYR A 141 -1.34 12.70 -6.53
C TYR A 141 -2.71 12.95 -5.96
N TRP A 142 -3.58 13.58 -6.75
CA TRP A 142 -4.98 13.88 -6.39
C TRP A 142 -5.72 12.66 -5.81
N ASP A 143 -5.51 11.47 -6.34
CA ASP A 143 -6.14 10.25 -5.83
C ASP A 143 -5.78 9.93 -4.38
N ASN A 144 -4.55 10.18 -3.96
CA ASN A 144 -4.13 10.01 -2.57
C ASN A 144 -4.75 11.09 -1.67
N ILE A 145 -4.80 12.32 -2.16
CA ILE A 145 -5.45 13.43 -1.48
C ILE A 145 -6.95 13.15 -1.37
N TYR A 146 -7.61 12.77 -2.46
CA TYR A 146 -9.03 12.45 -2.50
C TYR A 146 -9.41 11.29 -1.56
N ARG A 147 -8.66 10.19 -1.59
CA ARG A 147 -8.86 9.08 -0.65
C ARG A 147 -8.65 9.51 0.79
N SER A 148 -7.63 10.32 1.07
CA SER A 148 -7.39 10.90 2.40
C SER A 148 -8.56 11.77 2.86
N TYR A 149 -9.24 12.50 1.96
CA TYR A 149 -10.39 13.32 2.31
C TYR A 149 -11.57 12.52 2.86
N TYR A 150 -11.82 11.33 2.30
CA TYR A 150 -13.00 10.53 2.68
C TYR A 150 -12.70 9.42 3.69
N SER A 151 -11.47 8.95 3.79
CA SER A 151 -11.10 7.82 4.64
C SER A 151 -10.42 8.20 5.95
N SER A 152 -9.93 9.43 6.09
CA SER A 152 -9.19 9.91 7.27
C SER A 152 -9.75 11.22 7.79
N ASP A 153 -9.73 11.41 9.09
CA ASP A 153 -10.10 12.68 9.76
C ASP A 153 -8.96 13.71 9.73
N SER A 154 -7.84 13.39 9.07
CA SER A 154 -6.63 14.22 9.05
C SER A 154 -6.05 14.38 7.66
N TYR A 155 -5.41 15.52 7.42
CA TYR A 155 -4.50 15.73 6.32
C TYR A 155 -3.11 15.21 6.68
N ASN A 156 -2.44 14.57 5.72
CA ASN A 156 -1.07 14.10 5.87
C ASN A 156 -0.13 14.99 5.06
N PHE A 157 1.00 15.35 5.66
CA PHE A 157 2.06 16.12 5.02
C PHE A 157 3.39 15.40 5.19
N ASN A 158 4.06 15.11 4.09
CA ASN A 158 5.35 14.44 4.05
C ASN A 158 6.40 15.42 3.52
N PHE A 159 7.30 15.87 4.39
CA PHE A 159 8.42 16.73 4.01
C PHE A 159 9.66 15.85 3.80
N ILE A 160 9.97 15.55 2.53
CA ILE A 160 11.05 14.62 2.13
C ILE A 160 12.40 15.32 2.19
N ARG A 161 13.38 14.65 2.80
CA ARG A 161 14.76 15.13 2.84
C ARG A 161 15.35 15.22 1.44
N LYS A 162 16.03 16.35 1.16
CA LYS A 162 16.83 16.57 -0.04
C LYS A 162 18.31 16.52 0.30
N ILE A 163 19.08 15.76 -0.46
CA ILE A 163 20.53 15.72 -0.36
C ILE A 163 21.12 16.15 -1.70
N LYS A 164 21.70 17.35 -1.77
CA LYS A 164 22.17 17.95 -3.03
C LYS A 164 21.08 17.98 -4.12
N GLY A 165 19.82 18.23 -3.73
CA GLY A 165 18.68 18.29 -4.64
C GLY A 165 18.06 16.92 -4.99
N ILE A 166 18.57 15.82 -4.44
CA ILE A 166 18.06 14.45 -4.67
C ILE A 166 17.20 14.03 -3.47
N ASP A 167 16.02 13.48 -3.75
CA ASP A 167 15.10 12.98 -2.74
C ASP A 167 15.71 11.80 -1.98
N PHE A 168 15.54 11.82 -0.66
CA PHE A 168 15.75 10.65 0.16
C PHE A 168 14.40 10.13 0.65
N GLN A 169 13.82 9.21 -0.12
CA GLN A 169 12.42 8.78 0.04
C GLN A 169 12.07 8.25 1.43
N ASP A 170 13.03 7.59 2.09
CA ASP A 170 12.82 6.98 3.42
C ASP A 170 13.25 7.90 4.57
N ASN A 171 13.66 9.16 4.27
CA ASN A 171 13.96 10.18 5.27
C ASN A 171 13.00 11.34 5.10
N MET A 172 12.20 11.60 6.14
CA MET A 172 11.17 12.62 6.06
C MET A 172 10.72 13.11 7.44
N ILE A 173 10.06 14.26 7.44
CA ILE A 173 9.21 14.72 8.54
C ILE A 173 7.78 14.51 8.09
N GLN A 174 6.99 13.79 8.89
CA GLN A 174 5.58 13.54 8.61
C GLN A 174 4.73 14.23 9.67
N VAL A 175 3.71 14.95 9.24
CA VAL A 175 2.76 15.61 10.13
C VAL A 175 1.34 15.32 9.69
N GLN A 176 0.50 14.91 10.64
CA GLN A 176 -0.93 14.75 10.42
C GLN A 176 -1.69 15.83 11.19
N VAL A 177 -2.58 16.52 10.50
CA VAL A 177 -3.38 17.61 11.06
C VAL A 177 -4.87 17.30 10.90
N ASP A 178 -5.62 17.39 11.99
CA ASP A 178 -7.07 17.17 12.00
C ASP A 178 -7.80 18.19 11.12
N LYS A 179 -8.67 17.72 10.23
CA LYS A 179 -9.42 18.52 9.26
C LYS A 179 -10.44 19.47 9.86
N ASN A 180 -10.88 19.20 11.09
CA ASN A 180 -11.97 19.93 11.72
C ASN A 180 -11.50 20.86 12.82
N THR A 181 -10.32 20.60 13.41
CA THR A 181 -9.81 21.33 14.58
C THR A 181 -8.46 21.99 14.34
N LEU A 182 -7.73 21.62 13.27
CA LEU A 182 -6.33 21.96 13.03
C LEU A 182 -5.37 21.47 14.13
N GLU A 183 -5.81 20.55 14.99
CA GLU A 183 -4.91 19.92 15.96
C GLU A 183 -3.96 18.95 15.26
N VAL A 184 -2.70 18.95 15.69
CA VAL A 184 -1.74 17.95 15.22
C VAL A 184 -2.08 16.59 15.84
N ARG A 185 -2.33 15.60 15.00
CA ARG A 185 -2.65 14.22 15.40
C ARG A 185 -1.43 13.34 15.51
N SER A 186 -0.47 13.53 14.61
CA SER A 186 0.81 12.86 14.71
C SER A 186 1.93 13.68 14.11
N PHE A 187 3.12 13.43 14.62
CA PHE A 187 4.39 13.90 14.12
C PHE A 187 5.37 12.73 14.10
N ASN A 188 6.12 12.55 13.03
CA ASN A 188 7.16 11.53 12.96
C ASN A 188 8.38 12.08 12.24
N LEU A 189 9.56 11.85 12.81
CA LEU A 189 10.86 12.15 12.22
C LEU A 189 11.57 10.83 11.89
N ASP A 190 11.65 10.52 10.62
CA ASP A 190 12.55 9.46 10.12
C ASP A 190 13.76 10.12 9.47
N TRP A 191 14.93 9.98 10.10
CA TRP A 191 16.14 10.71 9.70
C TRP A 191 17.41 9.92 10.00
N ASP A 192 18.07 9.49 8.96
CA ASP A 192 19.37 8.81 9.07
C ASP A 192 20.51 9.80 9.23
N THR A 193 21.31 9.58 10.24
CA THR A 193 22.54 10.37 10.51
C THR A 193 23.80 9.52 10.52
N VAL A 194 23.67 8.20 10.63
CA VAL A 194 24.78 7.27 10.89
C VAL A 194 25.14 6.44 9.65
N ILE A 195 24.15 6.11 8.81
CA ILE A 195 24.35 5.25 7.64
C ILE A 195 25.06 6.06 6.54
N PRO A 196 26.17 5.55 5.97
CA PRO A 196 26.89 6.24 4.90
C PRO A 196 25.99 6.46 3.67
N ILE A 197 26.01 7.69 3.15
CA ILE A 197 25.24 8.09 1.97
C ILE A 197 26.14 7.95 0.72
N PRO A 198 25.70 7.23 -0.33
CA PRO A 198 26.47 7.09 -1.57
C PRO A 198 26.72 8.45 -2.25
N ASP A 199 27.85 8.58 -2.91
CA ASP A 199 28.17 9.78 -3.68
C ASP A 199 27.41 9.79 -5.02
N SER A 200 26.49 10.74 -5.17
CA SER A 200 25.66 10.89 -6.38
C SER A 200 26.43 11.20 -7.65
N ALA A 201 27.68 11.70 -7.54
CA ALA A 201 28.54 11.95 -8.70
C ALA A 201 28.96 10.66 -9.44
N LYS A 202 28.80 9.51 -8.79
CA LYS A 202 29.11 8.20 -9.40
C LYS A 202 27.91 7.57 -10.12
N ALA A 203 26.74 8.21 -10.11
CA ALA A 203 25.57 7.68 -10.76
C ALA A 203 25.75 7.58 -12.28
N ILE A 204 25.19 6.52 -12.87
CA ILE A 204 25.01 6.43 -14.32
C ILE A 204 24.11 7.57 -14.80
N SER A 205 24.20 7.92 -16.09
CA SER A 205 23.33 8.97 -16.63
C SER A 205 21.85 8.55 -16.66
N ALA A 206 20.95 9.54 -16.64
CA ALA A 206 19.52 9.30 -16.76
C ALA A 206 19.16 8.54 -18.05
N ASP A 207 19.82 8.84 -19.19
CA ASP A 207 19.62 8.13 -20.45
C ASP A 207 20.04 6.66 -20.37
N ALA A 208 21.15 6.37 -19.68
CA ALA A 208 21.57 4.99 -19.43
C ALA A 208 20.55 4.25 -18.55
N ALA A 209 20.03 4.91 -17.52
CA ALA A 209 18.99 4.35 -16.65
C ALA A 209 17.68 4.09 -17.42
N LYS A 210 17.25 5.02 -18.31
CA LYS A 210 16.06 4.81 -19.17
C LYS A 210 16.22 3.59 -20.06
N LYS A 211 17.39 3.43 -20.67
CA LYS A 211 17.67 2.25 -21.50
C LYS A 211 17.59 0.95 -20.70
N ILE A 212 18.18 0.92 -19.50
CA ILE A 212 18.09 -0.25 -18.61
C ILE A 212 16.64 -0.51 -18.20
N PHE A 213 15.89 0.56 -17.88
CA PHE A 213 14.47 0.45 -17.53
C PHE A 213 13.67 -0.18 -18.66
N GLU A 214 13.77 0.32 -19.88
CA GLU A 214 13.02 -0.19 -21.04
C GLU A 214 13.38 -1.64 -21.37
N GLU A 215 14.66 -2.00 -21.28
CA GLU A 215 15.12 -3.36 -21.59
C GLU A 215 14.74 -4.40 -20.53
N LYS A 216 14.81 -4.03 -19.23
CA LYS A 216 14.71 -5.00 -18.13
C LYS A 216 13.44 -4.89 -17.32
N LEU A 217 12.95 -3.69 -17.03
CA LEU A 217 11.77 -3.44 -16.19
C LEU A 217 10.56 -3.08 -17.04
N GLY A 218 10.62 -1.97 -17.71
CA GLY A 218 9.70 -1.47 -18.71
C GLY A 218 8.21 -1.51 -18.40
N ILE A 219 7.44 -1.03 -19.35
CA ILE A 219 6.00 -1.23 -19.41
C ILE A 219 5.65 -2.24 -20.51
N GLU A 220 4.52 -2.90 -20.36
CA GLU A 220 3.99 -3.85 -21.36
C GLU A 220 2.51 -3.61 -21.59
N LEU A 221 2.05 -3.92 -22.80
CA LEU A 221 0.63 -4.07 -23.06
C LEU A 221 0.10 -5.29 -22.30
N ALA A 222 -0.93 -5.08 -21.50
CA ALA A 222 -1.52 -6.14 -20.69
C ALA A 222 -3.04 -6.01 -20.63
N TYR A 223 -3.72 -7.12 -20.43
CA TYR A 223 -5.10 -7.13 -20.01
C TYR A 223 -5.16 -6.87 -18.50
N GLN A 224 -6.02 -5.96 -18.09
CA GLN A 224 -6.21 -5.57 -16.70
C GLN A 224 -7.67 -5.59 -16.32
N MET A 225 -7.97 -6.19 -15.18
CA MET A 225 -9.29 -6.12 -14.57
C MET A 225 -9.41 -4.79 -13.83
N ILE A 226 -10.45 -4.03 -14.15
CA ILE A 226 -10.84 -2.83 -13.42
C ILE A 226 -12.19 -3.07 -12.72
N TYR A 227 -12.43 -2.32 -11.64
CA TYR A 227 -13.65 -2.42 -10.83
C TYR A 227 -14.34 -1.05 -10.78
N PRO A 228 -15.13 -0.71 -11.82
CA PRO A 228 -15.79 0.59 -11.91
C PRO A 228 -16.70 0.82 -10.69
N ASN A 229 -16.59 1.98 -10.06
CA ASN A 229 -17.41 2.39 -8.92
C ASN A 229 -17.38 1.42 -7.72
N ASN A 230 -16.26 0.70 -7.50
CA ASN A 230 -16.16 -0.37 -6.51
C ASN A 230 -17.28 -1.43 -6.62
N SER A 231 -17.87 -1.55 -7.81
CA SER A 231 -18.87 -2.58 -8.07
C SER A 231 -18.24 -3.97 -8.11
N ARG A 232 -19.04 -5.00 -7.88
CA ARG A 232 -18.61 -6.38 -8.13
C ARG A 232 -18.46 -6.70 -9.62
N ASP A 233 -18.97 -5.80 -10.47
CA ASP A 233 -18.89 -5.95 -11.92
C ASP A 233 -17.52 -5.50 -12.41
N SER A 234 -16.64 -6.44 -12.55
CA SER A 234 -15.32 -6.21 -13.13
C SER A 234 -15.42 -6.04 -14.65
N LYS A 235 -14.53 -5.23 -15.22
CA LYS A 235 -14.38 -5.04 -16.65
C LYS A 235 -12.94 -5.30 -17.06
N LEU A 236 -12.75 -6.10 -18.10
CA LEU A 236 -11.43 -6.34 -18.68
C LEU A 236 -11.11 -5.27 -19.72
N ILE A 237 -9.98 -4.60 -19.57
CA ILE A 237 -9.48 -3.58 -20.49
C ILE A 237 -8.03 -3.83 -20.87
N LEU A 238 -7.56 -3.13 -21.90
CA LEU A 238 -6.17 -3.10 -22.31
C LEU A 238 -5.46 -1.88 -21.73
N VAL A 239 -4.31 -2.10 -21.11
CA VAL A 239 -3.51 -1.05 -20.48
C VAL A 239 -2.02 -1.27 -20.78
N TYR A 240 -1.24 -0.18 -20.72
CA TYR A 240 0.19 -0.29 -20.50
C TYR A 240 0.47 -0.20 -18.99
N ASN A 241 1.10 -1.22 -18.45
CA ASN A 241 1.44 -1.32 -17.04
C ASN A 241 2.90 -1.74 -16.85
N GLN A 242 3.50 -1.41 -15.72
CA GLN A 242 4.87 -1.84 -15.41
C GLN A 242 4.94 -3.37 -15.30
N LYS A 243 5.95 -3.96 -15.94
CA LYS A 243 6.21 -5.40 -15.84
C LYS A 243 6.59 -5.81 -14.41
N ASN A 244 7.35 -4.97 -13.75
CA ASN A 244 7.97 -5.24 -12.45
C ASN A 244 7.92 -3.96 -11.57
N ALA A 245 6.73 -3.57 -11.09
CA ALA A 245 6.49 -2.30 -10.40
C ALA A 245 7.34 -2.08 -9.11
N ASN A 246 7.79 -3.16 -8.46
CA ASN A 246 8.54 -3.08 -7.20
C ASN A 246 10.07 -3.08 -7.39
N HIS A 247 10.54 -2.93 -8.64
CA HIS A 247 11.96 -2.99 -8.95
C HIS A 247 12.53 -1.60 -9.22
N ARG A 248 13.80 -1.44 -8.93
CA ARG A 248 14.56 -0.21 -9.09
C ARG A 248 15.90 -0.51 -9.75
N ILE A 249 16.54 0.49 -10.32
CA ILE A 249 17.87 0.39 -10.89
C ILE A 249 18.86 0.97 -9.90
N ASP A 250 19.85 0.21 -9.45
CA ASP A 250 21.00 0.73 -8.70
C ASP A 250 21.71 1.75 -9.57
N ALA A 251 21.72 3.00 -9.13
CA ALA A 251 22.25 4.10 -9.93
C ALA A 251 23.79 4.08 -10.06
N ILE A 252 24.49 3.28 -9.27
CA ILE A 252 25.96 3.15 -9.34
C ILE A 252 26.36 2.01 -10.26
N THR A 253 25.66 0.85 -10.17
CA THR A 253 26.05 -0.36 -10.91
C THR A 253 25.21 -0.61 -12.17
N GLY A 254 24.02 -0.01 -12.28
CA GLY A 254 23.03 -0.31 -13.33
C GLY A 254 22.31 -1.65 -13.15
N GLU A 255 22.49 -2.32 -12.02
CA GLU A 255 21.82 -3.59 -11.72
C GLU A 255 20.39 -3.35 -11.23
N ILE A 256 19.52 -4.37 -11.43
CA ILE A 256 18.15 -4.31 -10.92
C ILE A 256 18.15 -4.68 -9.44
N MET A 257 17.53 -3.82 -8.65
CA MET A 257 17.31 -4.03 -7.22
C MET A 257 15.84 -4.30 -6.94
N THR A 258 15.58 -5.19 -5.98
CA THR A 258 14.26 -5.39 -5.39
C THR A 258 14.18 -4.76 -4.02
N GLN A 259 13.05 -4.14 -3.68
CA GLN A 259 12.73 -3.93 -2.27
C GLN A 259 12.07 -5.19 -1.74
N PRO A 260 12.44 -5.65 -0.53
CA PRO A 260 11.70 -6.72 0.12
C PRO A 260 10.24 -6.30 0.26
N TYR A 261 9.34 -7.04 -0.38
CA TYR A 261 7.91 -6.85 -0.17
C TYR A 261 7.56 -7.48 1.17
N TYR A 262 7.19 -6.66 2.15
CA TYR A 262 6.53 -7.14 3.35
C TYR A 262 5.09 -7.51 3.00
N GLY A 263 4.90 -8.68 2.45
CA GLY A 263 3.62 -9.34 2.55
C GLY A 263 3.42 -9.71 4.02
N LEU A 264 2.74 -8.87 4.77
CA LEU A 264 2.11 -9.28 6.00
C LEU A 264 1.22 -10.47 5.65
N MET A 265 1.69 -11.69 5.98
CA MET A 265 0.78 -12.81 6.13
C MET A 265 -0.09 -12.49 7.34
N GLU A 266 -1.14 -11.70 7.12
CA GLU A 266 -2.23 -11.63 8.08
C GLU A 266 -2.81 -13.04 8.19
N LYS A 267 -2.58 -13.64 9.34
CA LYS A 267 -3.36 -14.80 9.76
C LYS A 267 -4.79 -14.33 9.97
N SER A 268 -5.60 -14.40 8.93
CA SER A 268 -7.04 -14.27 9.07
C SER A 268 -7.54 -15.47 9.88
N ALA A 269 -7.74 -15.27 11.15
CA ALA A 269 -8.52 -16.16 11.99
C ALA A 269 -9.99 -15.98 11.58
N MET A 270 -10.49 -16.82 10.69
CA MET A 270 -11.93 -16.91 10.44
C MET A 270 -12.58 -17.66 11.60
N GLY A 271 -13.28 -16.93 12.45
CA GLY A 271 -14.19 -17.47 13.43
C GLY A 271 -15.46 -17.97 12.73
N GLY A 272 -15.64 -19.28 12.64
CA GLY A 272 -16.91 -19.90 12.24
C GLY A 272 -17.94 -19.77 13.36
N GLY A 273 -19.00 -19.00 13.13
CA GLY A 273 -20.18 -18.96 13.99
C GLY A 273 -21.25 -19.93 13.48
N ASP A 274 -21.63 -20.87 14.33
CA ASP A 274 -22.74 -21.79 14.10
C ASP A 274 -24.05 -21.06 14.38
N ALA A 275 -24.89 -20.82 13.38
CA ALA A 275 -26.20 -20.22 13.54
C ALA A 275 -27.28 -21.18 13.03
N GLY A 276 -28.04 -21.73 13.96
CA GLY A 276 -29.18 -22.55 13.67
C GLY A 276 -30.30 -21.78 12.94
N ALA A 277 -30.75 -22.30 11.83
CA ALA A 277 -31.73 -21.70 10.93
C ALA A 277 -33.16 -21.84 11.41
N ALA A 278 -33.84 -20.72 11.69
CA ALA A 278 -35.30 -20.63 11.62
C ALA A 278 -35.67 -20.00 10.27
N GLY A 279 -36.64 -20.58 9.57
CA GLY A 279 -36.97 -20.29 8.17
C GLY A 279 -37.10 -18.81 7.81
N VAL A 280 -36.11 -18.32 7.14
CA VAL A 280 -36.06 -17.01 6.51
C VAL A 280 -36.24 -17.19 5.01
N ALA A 281 -36.95 -16.28 4.34
CA ALA A 281 -37.12 -16.33 2.90
C ALA A 281 -35.75 -16.18 2.21
N ILE A 282 -35.40 -17.13 1.33
CA ILE A 282 -34.16 -17.16 0.55
C ILE A 282 -34.30 -16.13 -0.57
N THR A 283 -33.29 -15.26 -0.71
CA THR A 283 -33.22 -14.29 -1.78
C THR A 283 -32.80 -14.94 -3.11
N PRO A 284 -33.02 -14.30 -4.28
CA PRO A 284 -32.58 -14.85 -5.56
C PRO A 284 -31.07 -15.10 -5.61
N GLU A 285 -30.25 -14.23 -4.96
CA GLU A 285 -28.80 -14.37 -4.85
C GLU A 285 -28.40 -15.57 -4.00
N GLU A 286 -29.07 -15.78 -2.87
CA GLU A 286 -28.88 -16.96 -2.01
C GLU A 286 -29.29 -18.24 -2.73
N GLN A 287 -30.42 -18.21 -3.47
CA GLN A 287 -30.86 -19.35 -4.27
C GLN A 287 -29.82 -19.69 -5.35
N LYS A 288 -29.23 -18.70 -6.00
CA LYS A 288 -28.14 -18.92 -6.97
C LYS A 288 -26.95 -19.65 -6.33
N VAL A 289 -26.52 -19.24 -5.13
CA VAL A 289 -25.42 -19.91 -4.40
C VAL A 289 -25.79 -21.35 -4.05
N ILE A 290 -27.06 -21.61 -3.67
CA ILE A 290 -27.56 -22.96 -3.39
C ILE A 290 -27.53 -23.81 -4.67
N ASP A 291 -28.01 -23.27 -5.79
CA ASP A 291 -28.03 -23.95 -7.08
C ASP A 291 -26.62 -24.27 -7.57
N ASP A 292 -25.66 -23.32 -7.39
CA ASP A 292 -24.25 -23.51 -7.73
C ASP A 292 -23.60 -24.58 -6.83
N SER A 293 -24.00 -24.67 -5.55
CA SER A 293 -23.46 -25.67 -4.63
C SER A 293 -23.78 -27.12 -5.05
N SER A 294 -24.82 -27.33 -5.85
CA SER A 294 -25.15 -28.64 -6.41
C SER A 294 -24.11 -29.18 -7.43
N LYS A 295 -23.26 -28.31 -7.95
CA LYS A 295 -22.20 -28.64 -8.91
C LYS A 295 -20.89 -29.03 -8.21
N TYR A 296 -20.80 -28.86 -6.88
CA TYR A 296 -19.55 -29.06 -6.16
C TYR A 296 -19.28 -30.57 -5.98
N ILE A 297 -18.01 -30.93 -6.20
CA ILE A 297 -17.52 -32.27 -5.90
C ILE A 297 -17.53 -32.50 -4.37
N SER A 298 -17.65 -33.76 -3.96
CA SER A 298 -17.58 -34.08 -2.54
C SER A 298 -16.18 -33.79 -1.96
N LYS A 299 -16.12 -33.62 -0.65
CA LYS A 299 -14.87 -33.48 0.12
C LYS A 299 -13.89 -34.61 -0.18
N GLU A 300 -14.39 -35.85 -0.20
CA GLU A 300 -13.59 -37.06 -0.41
C GLU A 300 -12.95 -37.04 -1.79
N LYS A 301 -13.68 -36.64 -2.83
CA LYS A 301 -13.17 -36.54 -4.20
C LYS A 301 -12.14 -35.41 -4.31
N ALA A 302 -12.36 -34.27 -3.66
CA ALA A 302 -11.39 -33.18 -3.62
C ALA A 302 -10.12 -33.59 -2.87
N LEU A 303 -10.28 -34.31 -1.74
CA LEU A 303 -9.14 -34.85 -0.97
C LEU A 303 -8.34 -35.87 -1.77
N GLU A 304 -9.01 -36.76 -2.51
CA GLU A 304 -8.34 -37.70 -3.42
C GLU A 304 -7.52 -36.98 -4.50
N SER A 305 -8.11 -35.95 -5.15
CA SER A 305 -7.40 -35.13 -6.14
C SER A 305 -6.15 -34.48 -5.54
N PHE A 306 -6.27 -33.93 -4.33
CA PHE A 306 -5.15 -33.29 -3.63
C PHE A 306 -4.05 -34.28 -3.26
N THR A 307 -4.39 -35.37 -2.58
CA THR A 307 -3.41 -36.34 -2.06
C THR A 307 -2.72 -37.16 -3.17
N LYS A 308 -3.33 -37.24 -4.34
CA LYS A 308 -2.69 -37.81 -5.54
C LYS A 308 -1.52 -36.95 -6.02
N LEU A 309 -1.61 -35.62 -5.89
CA LEU A 309 -0.56 -34.68 -6.28
C LEU A 309 0.43 -34.43 -5.17
N VAL A 310 -0.06 -34.27 -3.93
CA VAL A 310 0.73 -34.00 -2.73
C VAL A 310 0.56 -35.15 -1.75
N PRO A 311 1.50 -36.13 -1.74
CA PRO A 311 1.42 -37.27 -0.84
C PRO A 311 1.46 -36.82 0.63
N VAL A 312 0.46 -37.18 1.40
CA VAL A 312 0.37 -36.95 2.84
C VAL A 312 0.51 -38.29 3.56
N ASP A 313 1.64 -38.49 4.23
CA ASP A 313 1.91 -39.75 4.91
C ASP A 313 1.26 -39.82 6.33
N SER A 314 1.36 -40.96 6.97
CA SER A 314 0.69 -41.25 8.27
C SER A 314 1.23 -40.43 9.45
N ARG A 315 2.35 -39.71 9.31
CA ARG A 315 2.87 -38.81 10.34
C ARG A 315 2.03 -37.56 10.51
N TYR A 316 1.35 -37.16 9.43
CA TYR A 316 0.55 -35.94 9.43
C TYR A 316 -0.83 -36.17 10.00
N LYS A 317 -1.28 -35.21 10.81
CA LYS A 317 -2.65 -35.12 11.29
C LYS A 317 -3.37 -34.04 10.50
N MET A 318 -4.57 -34.36 10.01
CA MET A 318 -5.43 -33.34 9.39
C MET A 318 -5.95 -32.38 10.48
N ASP A 319 -5.67 -31.08 10.30
CA ASP A 319 -6.08 -30.04 11.22
C ASP A 319 -7.41 -29.42 10.81
N ASN A 320 -7.61 -29.21 9.52
CA ASN A 320 -8.83 -28.59 8.99
C ASN A 320 -9.18 -29.08 7.57
N SER A 321 -10.46 -29.05 7.29
CA SER A 321 -11.02 -29.15 5.93
C SER A 321 -12.27 -28.29 5.85
N SER A 322 -12.32 -27.38 4.88
CA SER A 322 -13.43 -26.44 4.70
C SER A 322 -13.72 -26.17 3.24
N LEU A 323 -14.97 -25.81 2.95
CA LEU A 323 -15.41 -25.34 1.63
C LEU A 323 -15.63 -23.83 1.72
N TYR A 324 -14.98 -23.09 0.85
CA TYR A 324 -15.21 -21.64 0.69
C TYR A 324 -16.08 -21.38 -0.52
N GLY A 325 -17.05 -20.50 -0.39
CA GLY A 325 -17.80 -19.99 -1.53
C GLY A 325 -16.89 -19.24 -2.50
N GLY A 326 -17.20 -19.31 -3.78
CA GLY A 326 -16.51 -18.54 -4.81
C GLY A 326 -16.73 -17.03 -4.61
N TYR A 327 -15.69 -16.24 -4.88
CA TYR A 327 -15.72 -14.79 -4.79
C TYR A 327 -15.10 -14.19 -6.07
N ASN A 328 -15.64 -13.07 -6.56
CA ASN A 328 -15.10 -12.37 -7.75
C ASN A 328 -14.89 -13.26 -8.99
N ASN A 329 -15.92 -14.00 -9.42
CA ASN A 329 -15.90 -14.94 -10.56
C ASN A 329 -14.98 -16.17 -10.39
N GLU A 330 -14.47 -16.43 -9.20
CA GLU A 330 -13.79 -17.68 -8.91
C GLU A 330 -14.80 -18.76 -8.47
N ASN A 331 -14.50 -20.02 -8.80
CA ASN A 331 -15.24 -21.15 -8.29
C ASN A 331 -15.04 -21.30 -6.77
N ALA A 332 -16.01 -21.89 -6.10
CA ALA A 332 -15.82 -22.36 -4.73
C ALA A 332 -14.62 -23.33 -4.66
N ALA A 333 -13.95 -23.38 -3.52
CA ALA A 333 -12.79 -24.23 -3.34
C ALA A 333 -12.81 -24.99 -2.01
N TRP A 334 -12.47 -26.27 -2.05
CA TRP A 334 -12.10 -27.05 -0.89
C TRP A 334 -10.71 -26.67 -0.41
N SER A 335 -10.53 -26.44 0.89
CA SER A 335 -9.22 -26.28 1.50
C SER A 335 -8.93 -27.38 2.51
N PHE A 336 -7.69 -27.78 2.58
CA PHE A 336 -7.20 -28.80 3.48
C PHE A 336 -5.92 -28.36 4.14
N SER A 337 -5.74 -28.72 5.43
CA SER A 337 -4.47 -28.50 6.11
C SER A 337 -4.10 -29.67 7.01
N TRP A 338 -2.81 -29.94 7.10
CA TRP A 338 -2.22 -30.96 7.95
C TRP A 338 -0.99 -30.41 8.64
N SER A 339 -0.75 -30.94 9.84
CA SER A 339 0.47 -30.68 10.58
C SER A 339 1.14 -31.96 11.05
N TYR A 340 2.45 -31.86 11.17
CA TYR A 340 3.30 -32.84 11.83
C TYR A 340 4.25 -32.09 12.75
N ASN A 341 4.36 -32.54 13.99
CA ASN A 341 5.27 -31.95 14.99
C ASN A 341 5.94 -33.05 15.82
N ASP A 342 7.25 -33.11 15.75
CA ASP A 342 8.09 -33.96 16.61
C ASP A 342 8.97 -33.06 17.49
N SER A 343 8.47 -32.72 18.65
CA SER A 343 9.16 -31.87 19.63
C SER A 343 10.45 -32.48 20.18
N ALA A 344 10.61 -33.80 20.11
CA ALA A 344 11.83 -34.49 20.59
C ALA A 344 13.01 -34.20 19.63
N ASN A 345 12.74 -34.10 18.35
CA ASN A 345 13.74 -33.83 17.31
C ASN A 345 13.70 -32.38 16.79
N ASN A 346 12.86 -31.52 17.37
CA ASN A 346 12.62 -30.15 16.91
C ASN A 346 12.30 -30.06 15.41
N THR A 347 11.51 -31.03 14.92
CA THR A 347 11.04 -31.06 13.54
C THR A 347 9.55 -30.78 13.44
N TYR A 348 9.16 -29.99 12.48
CA TYR A 348 7.76 -29.69 12.19
C TYR A 348 7.54 -29.63 10.68
N SER A 349 6.34 -29.91 10.26
CA SER A 349 5.92 -29.69 8.88
C SER A 349 4.43 -29.37 8.80
N TYR A 350 4.09 -28.49 7.87
CA TYR A 350 2.72 -28.11 7.57
C TYR A 350 2.46 -28.29 6.08
N ILE A 351 1.31 -28.88 5.75
CA ILE A 351 0.82 -28.98 4.39
C ILE A 351 -0.51 -28.23 4.34
N TYR A 352 -0.65 -27.35 3.39
CA TYR A 352 -1.88 -26.65 3.09
C TYR A 352 -2.16 -26.75 1.60
N GLY A 353 -3.44 -26.82 1.21
CA GLY A 353 -3.79 -26.78 -0.20
C GLY A 353 -5.26 -26.52 -0.47
N THR A 354 -5.54 -26.15 -1.71
CA THR A 354 -6.89 -25.84 -2.19
C THR A 354 -7.17 -26.58 -3.49
N VAL A 355 -8.43 -27.03 -3.62
CA VAL A 355 -8.95 -27.75 -4.78
C VAL A 355 -10.22 -27.04 -5.24
N ASP A 356 -10.33 -26.74 -6.53
CA ASP A 356 -11.52 -26.18 -7.13
C ASP A 356 -12.71 -27.13 -6.89
N ALA A 357 -13.78 -26.62 -6.28
CA ALA A 357 -14.91 -27.44 -5.89
C ALA A 357 -15.80 -27.87 -7.08
N VAL A 358 -15.63 -27.28 -8.26
CA VAL A 358 -16.38 -27.63 -9.48
C VAL A 358 -15.58 -28.59 -10.35
N THR A 359 -14.32 -28.24 -10.62
CA THR A 359 -13.48 -29.01 -11.57
C THR A 359 -12.69 -30.14 -10.91
N GLY A 360 -12.39 -30.01 -9.61
CA GLY A 360 -11.50 -30.93 -8.89
C GLY A 360 -10.00 -30.67 -9.16
N GLU A 361 -9.65 -29.59 -9.83
CA GLU A 361 -8.25 -29.20 -10.06
C GLU A 361 -7.62 -28.68 -8.76
N VAL A 362 -6.39 -29.07 -8.48
CA VAL A 362 -5.60 -28.47 -7.39
C VAL A 362 -5.21 -27.04 -7.79
N LYS A 363 -5.73 -26.05 -7.05
CA LYS A 363 -5.43 -24.63 -7.27
C LYS A 363 -4.12 -24.21 -6.61
N SER A 364 -3.84 -24.76 -5.44
CA SER A 364 -2.62 -24.43 -4.72
C SER A 364 -2.21 -25.50 -3.73
N PHE A 365 -0.91 -25.55 -3.41
CA PHE A 365 -0.40 -26.17 -2.21
C PHE A 365 0.83 -25.46 -1.68
N SER A 366 1.08 -25.63 -0.39
CA SER A 366 2.28 -25.14 0.30
C SER A 366 2.72 -26.19 1.30
N ILE A 367 4.02 -26.52 1.27
CA ILE A 367 4.67 -27.46 2.17
C ILE A 367 5.76 -26.68 2.92
N SER A 368 5.55 -26.41 4.20
CA SER A 368 6.54 -25.82 5.08
C SER A 368 7.14 -26.92 5.95
N ASN A 369 8.44 -27.02 5.96
CA ASN A 369 9.17 -28.07 6.66
C ASN A 369 10.44 -27.48 7.29
N SER A 370 10.69 -27.77 8.55
CA SER A 370 11.90 -27.31 9.27
C SER A 370 13.22 -27.75 8.63
N GLU A 371 13.20 -28.83 7.83
CA GLU A 371 14.37 -29.27 7.06
C GLU A 371 14.63 -28.43 5.81
N ASN A 372 13.61 -27.76 5.29
CA ASN A 372 13.67 -26.92 4.08
C ASN A 372 13.99 -25.45 4.40
N GLU A 373 14.08 -25.09 5.67
CA GLU A 373 14.45 -23.75 6.07
C GLU A 373 15.90 -23.41 5.76
N TYR A 374 16.17 -22.11 5.62
CA TYR A 374 17.53 -21.60 5.50
C TYR A 374 18.36 -22.03 6.71
N LYS A 375 19.51 -22.65 6.44
CA LYS A 375 20.52 -22.98 7.44
C LYS A 375 21.85 -22.40 7.00
N ALA A 376 22.45 -21.56 7.83
CA ALA A 376 23.75 -20.98 7.55
C ALA A 376 24.79 -22.07 7.21
N GLY A 377 25.53 -21.90 6.12
CA GLY A 377 26.52 -22.87 5.64
C GLY A 377 25.98 -24.08 4.88
N ARG A 378 24.67 -24.21 4.66
CA ARG A 378 24.10 -25.26 3.81
C ARG A 378 24.29 -24.89 2.34
N ALA A 379 25.04 -25.71 1.58
CA ALA A 379 25.29 -25.43 0.17
C ALA A 379 24.06 -25.70 -0.71
N GLN A 380 23.77 -24.75 -1.59
CA GLN A 380 22.80 -24.92 -2.67
C GLN A 380 23.25 -26.06 -3.61
N LYS A 381 22.34 -26.96 -3.97
CA LYS A 381 22.57 -28.08 -4.88
C LYS A 381 22.02 -27.85 -6.28
N TYR A 382 20.94 -27.09 -6.39
CA TYR A 382 20.25 -26.82 -7.66
C TYR A 382 20.38 -25.35 -8.03
N THR A 383 20.84 -25.09 -9.25
CA THR A 383 20.88 -23.72 -9.80
C THR A 383 19.46 -23.25 -10.14
N LYS A 384 19.32 -21.96 -10.42
CA LYS A 384 18.04 -21.37 -10.84
C LYS A 384 17.49 -22.03 -12.11
N GLU A 385 18.36 -22.31 -13.07
CA GLU A 385 18.00 -22.98 -14.33
C GLU A 385 17.49 -24.40 -14.07
N GLN A 386 18.16 -25.15 -13.20
CA GLN A 386 17.72 -26.50 -12.82
C GLN A 386 16.38 -26.47 -12.07
N CYS A 387 16.18 -25.49 -11.19
CA CYS A 387 14.89 -25.30 -10.53
C CYS A 387 13.79 -24.95 -11.54
N ARG A 388 14.11 -24.15 -12.56
CA ARG A 388 13.18 -23.85 -13.64
C ARG A 388 12.80 -25.10 -14.45
N GLU A 389 13.76 -25.94 -14.80
CA GLU A 389 13.50 -27.23 -15.50
C GLU A 389 12.57 -28.14 -14.68
N ILE A 390 12.78 -28.20 -13.35
CA ILE A 390 11.92 -28.96 -12.44
C ILE A 390 10.49 -28.40 -12.45
N ALA A 391 10.34 -27.08 -12.33
CA ALA A 391 9.05 -26.40 -12.35
C ALA A 391 8.30 -26.60 -13.68
N GLU A 392 9.00 -26.47 -14.82
CA GLU A 392 8.42 -26.66 -16.15
C GLU A 392 7.97 -28.10 -16.40
N LYS A 393 8.75 -29.08 -15.93
CA LYS A 393 8.35 -30.47 -16.00
C LYS A 393 7.08 -30.74 -15.22
N PHE A 394 7.00 -30.22 -14.00
CA PHE A 394 5.82 -30.32 -13.14
C PHE A 394 4.60 -29.68 -13.78
N LEU A 395 4.71 -28.44 -14.29
CA LEU A 395 3.59 -27.74 -14.93
C LEU A 395 3.09 -28.44 -16.19
N LYS A 396 3.99 -29.01 -17.00
CA LYS A 396 3.63 -29.83 -18.16
C LYS A 396 2.84 -31.09 -17.80
N GLU A 397 3.06 -31.62 -16.61
CA GLU A 397 2.35 -32.80 -16.12
C GLU A 397 0.97 -32.43 -15.54
N ILE A 398 0.87 -31.37 -14.73
CA ILE A 398 -0.35 -31.07 -13.99
C ILE A 398 -1.29 -30.07 -14.65
N GLN A 399 -0.74 -29.16 -15.49
CA GLN A 399 -1.49 -28.08 -16.16
C GLN A 399 -0.99 -27.84 -17.59
N PRO A 400 -0.94 -28.86 -18.46
CA PRO A 400 -0.33 -28.74 -19.79
C PRO A 400 -0.93 -27.64 -20.66
N ASP A 401 -2.27 -27.50 -20.65
CA ASP A 401 -2.98 -26.55 -21.51
C ASP A 401 -2.69 -25.11 -21.04
N LYS A 402 -2.84 -24.84 -19.75
CA LYS A 402 -2.57 -23.51 -19.17
C LYS A 402 -1.09 -23.13 -19.28
N PHE A 403 -0.20 -24.09 -19.07
CA PHE A 403 1.24 -23.86 -19.21
C PHE A 403 1.64 -23.56 -20.65
N SER A 404 1.03 -24.22 -21.65
CA SER A 404 1.32 -24.00 -23.07
C SER A 404 1.00 -22.57 -23.54
N THR A 405 0.07 -21.88 -22.86
CA THR A 405 -0.33 -20.49 -23.13
C THR A 405 0.32 -19.50 -22.18
N SER A 406 1.31 -19.93 -21.40
CA SER A 406 2.00 -19.09 -20.41
C SER A 406 3.45 -18.85 -20.82
N GLU A 407 3.99 -17.72 -20.40
CA GLU A 407 5.39 -17.34 -20.61
C GLU A 407 6.08 -17.10 -19.26
N TYR A 408 7.32 -17.60 -19.14
CA TYR A 408 8.13 -17.37 -17.95
C TYR A 408 8.37 -15.88 -17.75
N ARG A 409 8.11 -15.41 -16.52
CA ARG A 409 8.42 -14.05 -16.10
C ARG A 409 9.47 -14.10 -15.01
N GLU A 410 10.61 -13.50 -15.28
CA GLU A 410 11.64 -13.29 -14.28
C GLU A 410 11.08 -12.46 -13.13
N LEU A 411 11.08 -13.03 -11.93
CA LEU A 411 10.81 -12.30 -10.70
C LEU A 411 12.15 -11.98 -10.04
N TYR A 412 12.47 -10.71 -9.94
CA TYR A 412 13.65 -10.25 -9.22
C TYR A 412 13.30 -10.17 -7.71
N PHE A 413 12.82 -11.28 -7.16
CA PHE A 413 12.73 -11.41 -5.71
C PHE A 413 14.06 -11.96 -5.25
N GLU A 414 14.78 -11.21 -4.47
CA GLU A 414 15.78 -11.82 -3.58
C GLU A 414 16.90 -10.85 -3.29
N ILE A 415 16.79 -10.20 -2.15
CA ILE A 415 17.98 -9.83 -1.41
C ILE A 415 18.11 -10.90 -0.33
N TYR A 416 18.60 -12.09 -0.70
CA TYR A 416 19.18 -12.98 0.28
C TYR A 416 20.53 -12.39 0.69
N ALA A 417 20.81 -12.39 2.00
CA ALA A 417 22.09 -11.94 2.53
C ALA A 417 23.29 -12.69 1.92
N ASP A 418 23.04 -13.87 1.38
CA ASP A 418 24.00 -14.70 0.64
C ASP A 418 23.41 -15.09 -0.72
N PRO A 419 23.75 -14.37 -1.81
CA PRO A 419 23.31 -14.72 -3.15
C PRO A 419 23.76 -16.11 -3.64
N GLN A 420 24.76 -16.71 -2.97
CA GLN A 420 25.25 -18.06 -3.29
C GLN A 420 24.50 -19.14 -2.51
N ASN A 421 23.60 -18.76 -1.60
CA ASN A 421 22.87 -19.70 -0.76
C ASN A 421 21.38 -19.36 -0.68
N VAL A 422 20.74 -19.27 -1.83
CA VAL A 422 19.31 -19.03 -1.96
C VAL A 422 18.54 -20.31 -1.61
N PRO A 423 17.65 -20.33 -0.61
CA PRO A 423 16.97 -21.56 -0.18
C PRO A 423 15.91 -22.06 -1.16
N SER A 424 15.32 -21.20 -1.97
CA SER A 424 14.32 -21.59 -2.96
C SER A 424 14.22 -20.55 -4.07
N TYR A 425 13.78 -20.97 -5.25
CA TYR A 425 13.42 -20.09 -6.37
C TYR A 425 11.94 -20.21 -6.68
N ASN A 426 11.30 -19.04 -6.89
CA ASN A 426 9.94 -18.97 -7.39
C ASN A 426 9.94 -18.80 -8.91
N MET A 427 9.35 -19.75 -9.62
CA MET A 427 9.19 -19.76 -11.07
C MET A 427 7.78 -19.33 -11.44
N ASN A 428 7.65 -18.15 -12.03
CA ASN A 428 6.35 -17.55 -12.34
C ASN A 428 6.10 -17.55 -13.85
N TYR A 429 4.91 -17.99 -14.27
CA TYR A 429 4.48 -18.08 -15.66
C TYR A 429 3.17 -17.33 -15.85
N ILE A 430 3.20 -16.29 -16.68
CA ILE A 430 2.05 -15.40 -16.93
C ILE A 430 1.34 -15.84 -18.20
N ARG A 431 0.00 -15.97 -18.15
CA ARG A 431 -0.81 -16.26 -19.34
C ARG A 431 -0.57 -15.21 -20.42
N LYS A 432 -0.50 -15.70 -21.66
CA LYS A 432 -0.54 -14.88 -22.88
C LYS A 432 -1.82 -15.18 -23.65
N GLU A 433 -2.55 -14.13 -23.97
CA GLU A 433 -3.72 -14.20 -24.84
C GLU A 433 -3.49 -13.25 -26.03
N ASN A 434 -3.55 -13.77 -27.25
CA ASN A 434 -3.19 -13.02 -28.47
C ASN A 434 -1.78 -12.37 -28.39
N GLY A 435 -0.85 -12.98 -27.68
CA GLY A 435 0.49 -12.45 -27.42
C GLY A 435 0.58 -11.38 -26.33
N ILE A 436 -0.55 -11.01 -25.72
CA ILE A 436 -0.66 -9.97 -24.69
C ILE A 436 -0.69 -10.61 -23.30
N SER A 437 0.00 -10.00 -22.33
CA SER A 437 0.06 -10.48 -20.96
C SER A 437 -1.29 -10.38 -20.24
N VAL A 438 -1.60 -11.41 -19.44
CA VAL A 438 -2.73 -11.45 -18.50
C VAL A 438 -2.16 -11.67 -17.09
N PRO A 439 -1.62 -10.63 -16.41
CA PRO A 439 -0.81 -10.80 -15.20
C PRO A 439 -1.53 -11.44 -14.02
N PHE A 440 -2.85 -11.28 -13.92
CA PHE A 440 -3.68 -11.91 -12.89
C PHE A 440 -3.99 -13.39 -13.19
N ASN A 441 -3.69 -13.90 -14.39
CA ASN A 441 -3.72 -15.32 -14.71
C ASN A 441 -2.28 -15.86 -14.76
N ASN A 442 -1.89 -16.62 -13.75
CA ASN A 442 -0.52 -17.08 -13.60
C ASN A 442 -0.42 -18.46 -12.95
N LEU A 443 0.71 -19.11 -13.21
CA LEU A 443 1.17 -20.33 -12.57
C LEU A 443 2.46 -20.02 -11.83
N SER A 444 2.55 -20.33 -10.55
CA SER A 444 3.73 -20.10 -9.72
C SER A 444 4.18 -21.38 -9.05
N VAL A 445 5.47 -21.70 -9.16
CA VAL A 445 6.08 -22.90 -8.58
C VAL A 445 7.32 -22.52 -7.82
N VAL A 446 7.38 -22.88 -6.53
CA VAL A 446 8.58 -22.70 -5.69
C VAL A 446 9.33 -24.00 -5.57
N VAL A 447 10.62 -23.98 -5.93
CA VAL A 447 11.52 -25.14 -5.86
C VAL A 447 12.60 -24.89 -4.84
N ASN A 448 12.75 -25.83 -3.90
CA ASN A 448 13.80 -25.80 -2.89
C ASN A 448 15.16 -26.13 -3.51
N THR A 449 16.15 -25.27 -3.31
CA THR A 449 17.47 -25.41 -3.92
C THR A 449 18.36 -26.47 -3.27
N TYR A 450 18.03 -26.90 -2.06
CA TYR A 450 18.78 -27.92 -1.33
C TYR A 450 18.33 -29.32 -1.70
N THR A 451 17.03 -29.49 -2.00
CA THR A 451 16.42 -30.82 -2.22
C THR A 451 15.93 -31.02 -3.65
N GLY A 452 15.63 -29.95 -4.40
CA GLY A 452 14.96 -29.99 -5.70
C GLY A 452 13.46 -30.26 -5.60
N GLU A 453 12.90 -30.29 -4.39
CA GLU A 453 11.47 -30.52 -4.17
C GLU A 453 10.66 -29.25 -4.45
N ILE A 454 9.45 -29.45 -4.97
CA ILE A 454 8.47 -28.38 -5.14
C ILE A 454 7.77 -28.20 -3.78
N THR A 455 7.98 -27.04 -3.19
CA THR A 455 7.39 -26.69 -1.88
C THR A 455 6.10 -25.92 -2.00
N ASN A 456 5.90 -25.16 -3.10
CA ASN A 456 4.69 -24.41 -3.32
C ASN A 456 4.28 -24.48 -4.80
N PHE A 457 2.99 -24.52 -4.99
CA PHE A 457 2.34 -24.30 -6.29
C PHE A 457 1.12 -23.41 -6.07
N SER A 458 0.91 -22.48 -6.98
CA SER A 458 -0.34 -21.73 -7.03
C SER A 458 -0.74 -21.45 -8.48
N MET A 459 -2.03 -21.51 -8.72
CA MET A 459 -2.67 -21.22 -9.99
C MET A 459 -3.77 -20.20 -9.78
N ASN A 460 -3.58 -19.01 -10.36
CA ASN A 460 -4.64 -18.03 -10.52
C ASN A 460 -5.06 -18.05 -11.98
N TRP A 461 -6.28 -18.48 -12.25
CA TRP A 461 -6.75 -18.64 -13.62
C TRP A 461 -8.24 -18.40 -13.73
N GLN A 462 -8.60 -17.46 -14.58
CA GLN A 462 -9.99 -17.12 -14.87
C GLN A 462 -10.23 -17.25 -16.38
N ASP A 463 -11.34 -17.86 -16.75
CA ASP A 463 -11.81 -17.87 -18.12
C ASP A 463 -12.62 -16.61 -18.39
N LEU A 464 -12.14 -15.79 -19.33
CA LEU A 464 -12.65 -14.46 -19.59
C LEU A 464 -12.82 -14.22 -21.09
N ASP A 465 -13.76 -13.36 -21.42
CA ASP A 465 -13.89 -12.81 -22.76
C ASP A 465 -12.93 -11.64 -22.93
N PHE A 466 -12.00 -11.75 -23.87
CA PHE A 466 -10.96 -10.76 -24.07
C PHE A 466 -11.40 -9.68 -25.07
N PRO A 467 -11.24 -8.40 -24.74
CA PRO A 467 -11.59 -7.29 -25.62
C PRO A 467 -10.69 -7.24 -26.87
N ASP A 468 -11.24 -6.68 -27.93
CA ASP A 468 -10.51 -6.42 -29.19
C ASP A 468 -9.33 -5.45 -28.99
N THR A 469 -8.25 -5.72 -29.71
CA THR A 469 -6.99 -4.98 -29.68
C THR A 469 -6.92 -3.81 -30.66
N ALA A 470 -7.95 -3.59 -31.46
CA ALA A 470 -7.97 -2.48 -32.41
C ALA A 470 -7.92 -1.11 -31.70
N GLY A 471 -7.14 -0.20 -32.28
CA GLY A 471 -7.00 1.16 -31.76
C GLY A 471 -6.07 1.31 -30.55
N VAL A 472 -5.30 0.29 -30.20
CA VAL A 472 -4.27 0.38 -29.17
C VAL A 472 -3.12 1.27 -29.67
N ILE A 473 -2.68 2.23 -28.84
CA ILE A 473 -1.50 3.06 -29.12
C ILE A 473 -0.21 2.21 -29.15
N SER A 474 0.84 2.70 -29.79
CA SER A 474 2.11 1.97 -29.83
C SER A 474 2.80 1.98 -28.45
N LEU A 475 3.67 0.98 -28.21
CA LEU A 475 4.53 0.95 -27.03
C LEU A 475 5.43 2.20 -26.95
N GLU A 476 5.92 2.68 -28.10
CA GLU A 476 6.73 3.91 -28.17
C GLU A 476 5.93 5.13 -27.70
N ASP A 477 4.67 5.27 -28.12
CA ASP A 477 3.81 6.36 -27.66
C ASP A 477 3.46 6.23 -26.19
N ALA A 478 3.26 5.02 -25.68
CA ALA A 478 3.06 4.77 -24.26
C ALA A 478 4.28 5.19 -23.42
N TYR A 479 5.51 4.92 -23.87
CA TYR A 479 6.72 5.43 -23.21
C TYR A 479 6.84 6.95 -23.28
N LYS A 480 6.49 7.59 -24.39
CA LYS A 480 6.45 9.06 -24.47
C LYS A 480 5.49 9.66 -23.44
N LEU A 481 4.29 9.08 -23.31
CA LEU A 481 3.32 9.49 -22.29
C LEU A 481 3.86 9.27 -20.87
N LEU A 482 4.46 8.10 -20.60
CA LEU A 482 5.04 7.79 -19.31
C LEU A 482 6.09 8.83 -18.92
N TYR A 483 7.09 9.06 -19.76
CA TYR A 483 8.19 9.97 -19.43
C TYR A 483 7.79 11.45 -19.41
N ALA A 484 6.77 11.82 -20.18
CA ALA A 484 6.24 13.20 -20.12
C ALA A 484 5.61 13.51 -18.75
N LYS A 485 5.12 12.52 -18.03
CA LYS A 485 4.40 12.69 -16.77
C LYS A 485 5.16 12.12 -15.57
N HIS A 486 5.82 10.99 -15.75
CA HIS A 486 6.48 10.21 -14.71
C HIS A 486 7.87 9.78 -15.18
N ASP A 487 8.80 10.73 -15.28
CA ASP A 487 10.17 10.41 -15.70
C ASP A 487 10.90 9.59 -14.62
N LEU A 488 12.02 8.97 -14.99
CA LEU A 488 12.87 8.29 -14.03
C LEU A 488 13.60 9.31 -13.16
N MET A 489 13.34 9.24 -11.86
CA MET A 489 13.97 10.11 -10.87
C MET A 489 15.07 9.36 -10.14
N LEU A 490 16.19 10.07 -9.92
CA LEU A 490 17.25 9.61 -9.06
C LEU A 490 16.87 9.89 -7.61
N LYS A 491 16.83 8.85 -6.77
CA LYS A 491 16.43 8.97 -5.35
C LYS A 491 17.36 8.15 -4.48
N TYR A 492 17.61 8.63 -3.25
CA TYR A 492 18.17 7.81 -2.19
C TYR A 492 17.06 6.94 -1.60
N ILE A 493 17.36 5.67 -1.37
CA ILE A 493 16.43 4.70 -0.76
C ILE A 493 17.17 3.90 0.31
N ARG A 494 16.43 3.45 1.31
CA ARG A 494 16.94 2.57 2.36
C ARG A 494 16.66 1.13 1.99
N ILE A 495 17.70 0.29 2.00
CA ILE A 495 17.58 -1.15 1.79
C ILE A 495 17.77 -1.83 3.14
N TYR A 496 16.76 -2.61 3.54
CA TYR A 496 16.78 -3.39 4.76
C TYR A 496 17.23 -4.81 4.44
N ASN A 497 18.46 -5.16 4.80
CA ASN A 497 18.94 -6.54 4.70
C ASN A 497 18.53 -7.29 5.96
N TYR A 498 17.34 -7.92 5.94
CA TYR A 498 16.87 -8.76 7.03
C TYR A 498 17.53 -10.14 6.98
N ASN A 499 18.76 -10.21 7.43
CA ASN A 499 19.26 -11.45 7.96
C ASN A 499 18.72 -11.58 9.39
N ARG A 500 18.14 -12.72 9.79
CA ARG A 500 17.62 -12.96 11.15
C ARG A 500 18.63 -12.64 12.27
N PHE A 501 19.89 -12.42 11.93
CA PHE A 501 21.00 -12.21 12.85
C PHE A 501 21.81 -10.93 12.66
N GLU A 502 21.69 -10.24 11.52
CA GLU A 502 22.41 -8.99 11.23
C GLU A 502 21.49 -8.02 10.47
N ASP A 503 21.14 -6.91 11.13
CA ASP A 503 20.47 -5.81 10.47
C ASP A 503 21.51 -4.94 9.77
N ASN A 504 21.80 -5.26 8.55
CA ASN A 504 22.59 -4.42 7.68
C ASN A 504 21.64 -3.56 6.84
N THR A 505 21.29 -2.40 7.37
CA THR A 505 20.58 -1.37 6.61
C THR A 505 21.61 -0.57 5.83
N GLU A 506 21.42 -0.39 4.54
CA GLU A 506 22.26 0.45 3.69
C GLU A 506 21.43 1.49 2.93
N ILE A 507 22.05 2.63 2.60
CA ILE A 507 21.45 3.61 1.72
C ILE A 507 22.00 3.37 0.32
N LYS A 508 21.09 3.19 -0.63
CA LYS A 508 21.39 3.08 -2.07
C LYS A 508 20.91 4.31 -2.81
N LEU A 509 21.57 4.56 -3.92
CA LEU A 509 21.11 5.53 -4.91
C LEU A 509 20.44 4.76 -6.04
N ALA A 510 19.19 5.10 -6.37
CA ALA A 510 18.37 4.33 -7.29
C ALA A 510 17.67 5.22 -8.31
N TYR A 511 17.52 4.72 -9.54
CA TYR A 511 16.55 5.25 -10.50
C TYR A 511 15.23 4.48 -10.40
N MET A 512 14.13 5.22 -10.37
CA MET A 512 12.77 4.71 -10.35
C MET A 512 11.81 5.72 -10.97
N PRO A 513 10.67 5.27 -11.55
CA PRO A 513 9.65 6.21 -12.02
C PRO A 513 9.13 7.09 -10.88
N ASP A 514 8.94 8.38 -11.16
CA ASP A 514 8.45 9.31 -10.14
C ASP A 514 6.99 9.06 -9.82
N ASN A 515 6.73 8.60 -8.58
CA ASN A 515 5.37 8.44 -8.00
C ASN A 515 4.32 7.87 -8.98
N TYR A 516 4.72 6.89 -9.80
CA TYR A 516 3.82 6.27 -10.77
C TYR A 516 2.83 5.34 -10.07
N TYR A 517 1.64 5.83 -9.86
CA TYR A 517 0.49 5.07 -9.36
C TYR A 517 -0.58 5.05 -10.45
N GLY A 518 -0.69 3.97 -11.19
CA GLY A 518 -1.72 3.85 -12.20
C GLY A 518 -1.27 3.05 -13.42
N MET A 519 -2.09 3.13 -14.43
CA MET A 519 -1.91 2.45 -15.71
C MET A 519 -2.21 3.43 -16.83
N ILE A 520 -1.66 3.21 -18.01
CA ILE A 520 -2.08 3.96 -19.20
C ILE A 520 -3.13 3.12 -19.92
N ASP A 521 -4.36 3.63 -20.06
CA ASP A 521 -5.36 3.01 -20.92
C ASP A 521 -4.83 2.94 -22.35
N ALA A 522 -4.73 1.73 -22.88
CA ALA A 522 -4.03 1.50 -24.13
C ALA A 522 -4.77 2.03 -25.38
N LYS A 523 -6.05 2.39 -25.28
CA LYS A 523 -6.82 2.96 -26.38
C LYS A 523 -6.89 4.48 -26.33
N SER A 524 -7.05 5.06 -25.15
CA SER A 524 -7.16 6.52 -25.00
C SER A 524 -5.84 7.23 -24.72
N GLY A 525 -4.81 6.51 -24.22
CA GLY A 525 -3.55 7.10 -23.75
C GLY A 525 -3.67 7.81 -22.40
N GLN A 526 -4.80 7.73 -21.72
CA GLN A 526 -5.01 8.38 -20.43
C GLN A 526 -4.42 7.55 -19.29
N PHE A 527 -3.87 8.21 -18.28
CA PHE A 527 -3.53 7.57 -17.02
C PHE A 527 -4.81 7.30 -16.23
N ILE A 528 -4.99 6.05 -15.81
CA ILE A 528 -6.18 5.58 -15.08
C ILE A 528 -5.80 4.84 -13.81
N ASP A 529 -6.71 4.83 -12.84
CA ASP A 529 -6.63 4.03 -11.61
C ASP A 529 -7.21 2.61 -11.82
N TYR A 530 -7.18 1.78 -10.77
CA TYR A 530 -7.74 0.41 -10.80
C TYR A 530 -9.27 0.36 -10.91
N SER A 531 -9.96 1.47 -10.78
CA SER A 531 -11.39 1.58 -11.10
C SER A 531 -11.65 2.04 -12.55
N GLY A 532 -10.60 2.27 -13.33
CA GLY A 532 -10.67 2.75 -14.72
C GLY A 532 -10.96 4.23 -14.86
N ARG A 533 -10.88 5.00 -13.78
CA ARG A 533 -11.06 6.45 -13.79
C ARG A 533 -9.75 7.14 -14.15
N PRO A 534 -9.79 8.25 -14.89
CA PRO A 534 -8.61 9.06 -15.11
C PRO A 534 -7.97 9.50 -13.80
N VAL A 535 -6.66 9.29 -13.67
CA VAL A 535 -5.88 9.81 -12.55
C VAL A 535 -5.85 11.33 -12.68
N ARG A 536 -6.37 12.01 -11.66
CA ARG A 536 -6.41 13.47 -11.62
C ARG A 536 -5.12 14.01 -11.02
N GLU A 537 -4.59 15.07 -11.63
CA GLU A 537 -3.55 15.88 -10.98
C GLU A 537 -4.22 16.83 -9.98
N PHE A 538 -3.52 17.09 -8.88
CA PHE A 538 -3.91 18.17 -7.98
C PHE A 538 -3.63 19.49 -8.71
N ASN A 539 -4.68 20.11 -9.20
CA ASN A 539 -4.59 21.48 -9.71
C ASN A 539 -4.96 22.42 -8.57
N GLU A 540 -4.07 23.32 -8.23
CA GLU A 540 -4.41 24.43 -7.34
C GLU A 540 -5.65 25.13 -7.88
N VAL A 541 -6.56 25.45 -6.96
CA VAL A 541 -7.78 26.17 -7.32
C VAL A 541 -7.42 27.58 -7.80
N SER A 542 -7.50 27.81 -9.09
CA SER A 542 -7.10 29.07 -9.74
C SER A 542 -8.29 29.94 -10.19
N PHE A 543 -9.37 29.95 -9.43
CA PHE A 543 -10.46 30.88 -9.73
C PHE A 543 -10.04 32.32 -9.45
N THR A 544 -10.14 33.18 -10.46
CA THR A 544 -9.72 34.59 -10.39
C THR A 544 -10.76 35.51 -9.76
N ASP A 545 -11.96 35.01 -9.48
CA ASP A 545 -13.14 35.78 -9.04
C ASP A 545 -13.69 35.40 -7.66
N ILE A 546 -12.95 34.58 -6.89
CA ILE A 546 -13.34 34.19 -5.53
C ILE A 546 -12.52 34.89 -4.45
N GLU A 547 -11.41 35.54 -4.79
CA GLU A 547 -10.53 36.24 -3.85
C GLU A 547 -11.30 37.28 -3.05
N GLY A 548 -11.24 37.19 -1.73
CA GLY A 548 -11.98 38.07 -0.81
C GLY A 548 -13.48 37.81 -0.74
N HIS A 549 -14.02 36.85 -1.47
CA HIS A 549 -15.44 36.50 -1.37
C HIS A 549 -15.73 35.80 -0.03
N LYS A 550 -16.91 36.03 0.55
CA LYS A 550 -17.29 35.49 1.88
C LYS A 550 -17.27 33.96 1.99
N PHE A 551 -17.36 33.25 0.85
CA PHE A 551 -17.33 31.79 0.74
C PHE A 551 -16.08 31.29 0.00
N GLU A 552 -15.02 32.07 -0.05
CA GLU A 552 -13.78 31.68 -0.75
C GLU A 552 -13.25 30.33 -0.27
N ASN A 553 -13.11 30.14 1.06
CA ASN A 553 -12.61 28.89 1.64
C ASN A 553 -13.58 27.72 1.40
N ASP A 554 -14.89 27.96 1.48
CA ASP A 554 -15.88 26.90 1.21
C ASP A 554 -15.82 26.45 -0.26
N ILE A 555 -15.61 27.38 -1.21
CA ILE A 555 -15.46 27.07 -2.64
C ILE A 555 -14.19 26.28 -2.87
N LYS A 556 -13.05 26.74 -2.34
CA LYS A 556 -11.78 26.02 -2.44
C LYS A 556 -11.92 24.59 -1.92
N LEU A 557 -12.51 24.41 -0.75
CA LEU A 557 -12.75 23.13 -0.14
C LEU A 557 -13.62 22.21 -1.01
N LEU A 558 -14.71 22.72 -1.60
CA LEU A 558 -15.58 21.92 -2.46
C LEU A 558 -14.90 21.51 -3.78
N VAL A 559 -13.94 22.31 -4.27
CA VAL A 559 -13.09 21.95 -5.41
C VAL A 559 -12.07 20.90 -5.01
N GLU A 560 -11.41 21.06 -3.89
CA GLU A 560 -10.48 20.09 -3.33
C GLU A 560 -11.14 18.71 -3.09
N LEU A 561 -12.42 18.70 -2.75
CA LEU A 561 -13.24 17.50 -2.62
C LEU A 561 -13.73 16.93 -3.97
N GLY A 562 -13.46 17.60 -5.09
CA GLY A 562 -13.98 17.18 -6.40
C GLY A 562 -15.49 17.31 -6.55
N ILE A 563 -16.16 17.98 -5.61
CA ILE A 563 -17.61 18.25 -5.68
C ILE A 563 -17.89 19.29 -6.77
N ILE A 564 -17.03 20.31 -6.85
CA ILE A 564 -17.06 21.37 -7.86
C ILE A 564 -15.90 21.14 -8.83
N ASP A 565 -16.16 21.28 -10.11
CA ASP A 565 -15.13 21.16 -11.15
C ASP A 565 -14.42 22.50 -11.34
N SER A 566 -13.08 22.48 -11.43
CA SER A 566 -12.23 23.67 -11.59
C SER A 566 -11.71 23.89 -13.01
N ALA A 567 -12.34 23.26 -14.01
CA ALA A 567 -11.90 23.36 -15.41
C ALA A 567 -11.97 24.78 -16.00
N GLU A 568 -12.72 25.70 -15.38
CA GLU A 568 -12.85 27.10 -15.80
C GLU A 568 -12.11 28.03 -14.82
N ASN A 569 -11.54 29.14 -15.33
CA ASN A 569 -10.82 30.13 -14.53
C ASN A 569 -11.73 31.02 -13.66
N LYS A 570 -13.06 30.87 -13.76
CA LYS A 570 -14.05 31.64 -13.02
C LYS A 570 -15.10 30.72 -12.41
N PHE A 571 -15.41 30.97 -11.16
CA PHE A 571 -16.44 30.27 -10.41
C PHE A 571 -17.81 30.96 -10.51
N ASN A 572 -17.82 32.29 -10.63
CA ASN A 572 -19.01 33.14 -10.61
C ASN A 572 -19.87 32.97 -9.34
N PRO A 573 -19.30 33.25 -8.14
CA PRO A 573 -19.85 32.86 -6.84
C PRO A 573 -21.25 33.40 -6.52
N ASP A 574 -21.66 34.50 -7.14
CA ASP A 574 -22.97 35.11 -6.95
C ASP A 574 -24.02 34.66 -7.99
N THR A 575 -23.67 33.77 -8.91
CA THR A 575 -24.60 33.26 -9.92
C THR A 575 -25.56 32.25 -9.32
N LYS A 576 -26.83 32.34 -9.65
CA LYS A 576 -27.83 31.36 -9.23
C LYS A 576 -27.67 30.06 -10.00
N ILE A 577 -27.57 28.96 -9.26
CA ILE A 577 -27.58 27.61 -9.85
C ILE A 577 -29.01 27.08 -9.97
N THR A 578 -29.24 26.15 -10.87
CA THR A 578 -30.52 25.45 -11.00
C THR A 578 -30.73 24.45 -9.86
N GLN A 579 -31.99 24.09 -9.61
CA GLN A 579 -32.30 23.01 -8.65
C GLN A 579 -31.59 21.69 -9.00
N LYS A 580 -31.49 21.38 -10.29
CA LYS A 580 -30.80 20.20 -10.82
C LYS A 580 -29.32 20.22 -10.44
N GLU A 581 -28.61 21.32 -10.66
CA GLU A 581 -27.20 21.49 -10.31
C GLU A 581 -26.99 21.40 -8.81
N PHE A 582 -27.87 22.04 -8.02
CA PHE A 582 -27.80 21.96 -6.56
C PHE A 582 -27.93 20.51 -6.07
N VAL A 583 -28.92 19.75 -6.58
CA VAL A 583 -29.09 18.33 -6.21
C VAL A 583 -27.87 17.51 -6.62
N LYS A 584 -27.31 17.75 -7.83
CA LYS A 584 -26.08 17.07 -8.27
C LYS A 584 -24.91 17.32 -7.31
N LEU A 585 -24.68 18.56 -6.92
CA LEU A 585 -23.62 18.91 -5.97
C LEU A 585 -23.88 18.30 -4.58
N LEU A 586 -25.12 18.33 -4.11
CA LEU A 586 -25.51 17.74 -2.84
C LEU A 586 -25.27 16.22 -2.83
N MET A 587 -25.62 15.53 -3.91
CA MET A 587 -25.38 14.09 -4.06
C MET A 587 -23.89 13.78 -4.07
N LYS A 588 -23.07 14.54 -4.81
CA LYS A 588 -21.62 14.39 -4.77
C LYS A 588 -21.03 14.62 -3.37
N ALA A 589 -21.60 15.54 -2.60
CA ALA A 589 -21.14 15.84 -1.23
C ALA A 589 -21.54 14.77 -0.20
N THR A 590 -22.64 14.06 -0.42
CA THR A 590 -23.22 13.10 0.53
C THR A 590 -22.89 11.65 0.22
N GLN A 591 -22.58 11.34 -1.03
CA GLN A 591 -22.23 9.99 -1.47
C GLN A 591 -20.79 9.98 -2.00
N PRO A 592 -19.79 9.71 -1.17
CA PRO A 592 -18.46 9.46 -1.66
C PRO A 592 -18.48 8.17 -2.52
N ASP A 593 -17.77 8.18 -3.63
CA ASP A 593 -17.64 7.07 -4.61
C ASP A 593 -17.15 5.72 -4.00
N TYR A 594 -17.08 5.64 -2.69
CA TYR A 594 -16.50 4.52 -1.95
C TYR A 594 -17.52 3.48 -1.44
N TYR A 595 -18.82 3.74 -1.56
CA TYR A 595 -19.83 2.73 -1.18
C TYR A 595 -20.44 2.10 -2.43
N PRO A 596 -20.52 0.76 -2.49
CA PRO A 596 -21.24 0.09 -3.56
C PRO A 596 -22.71 0.51 -3.48
N ILE A 597 -23.18 1.20 -4.51
CA ILE A 597 -24.60 1.51 -4.66
C ILE A 597 -25.29 0.18 -4.97
N PRO A 598 -26.34 -0.21 -4.25
CA PRO A 598 -27.12 -1.36 -4.63
C PRO A 598 -27.81 -1.08 -5.98
N TYR A 599 -27.44 -1.87 -6.97
CA TYR A 599 -28.15 -2.13 -8.21
C TYR A 599 -28.96 -0.97 -8.83
N ALA A 600 -28.40 -0.29 -9.84
CA ALA A 600 -29.19 0.42 -10.82
C ALA A 600 -29.17 -0.33 -12.16
N ALA A 601 -30.33 -0.51 -12.75
CA ALA A 601 -30.53 -1.22 -14.01
C ALA A 601 -29.75 -0.59 -15.17
N SER A 602 -29.42 -1.42 -16.18
CA SER A 602 -28.51 -1.14 -17.31
C SER A 602 -28.90 -0.03 -18.29
N ASP A 603 -29.90 0.81 -17.95
CA ASP A 603 -30.40 1.86 -18.85
C ASP A 603 -30.53 3.22 -18.14
N SER A 604 -29.65 3.49 -17.20
CA SER A 604 -29.77 4.60 -16.28
C SER A 604 -29.13 5.89 -16.82
N SER A 605 -29.81 7.01 -16.63
CA SER A 605 -29.27 8.35 -16.85
C SER A 605 -28.14 8.67 -15.87
N GLU A 606 -27.33 9.72 -16.13
CA GLU A 606 -26.28 10.19 -15.19
C GLU A 606 -26.77 10.36 -13.73
N TYR A 607 -28.09 10.50 -13.52
CA TYR A 607 -28.73 10.71 -12.22
C TYR A 607 -29.19 9.43 -11.54
N ASP A 608 -29.30 8.33 -12.26
CA ASP A 608 -29.73 7.03 -11.68
C ASP A 608 -28.58 6.34 -10.92
N ARG A 609 -27.40 6.96 -10.91
CA ARG A 609 -26.24 6.55 -10.11
C ARG A 609 -26.29 7.05 -8.66
N TYR A 610 -27.23 7.91 -8.34
CA TYR A 610 -27.43 8.55 -7.07
C TYR A 610 -28.84 8.28 -6.52
#